data_f14dd80747fcb29d672af1dcfd79af4d
#
_entry.id   f14dd80747fcb29d672af1dcfd79af4d
#
_cell.length_a   1.000
_cell.length_b   1.000
_cell.length_c   1.000
_cell.angle_alpha   90.00
_cell.angle_beta   90.00
_cell.angle_gamma   90.00
#
_symmetry.space_group_name_H-M   'P 1'
#
loop_
_entity.id
_entity.type
_entity.pdbx_description
1 polymer ?
#
loop_
_entity_poly.entity_id
_entity_poly.type
_entity_poly.pdbx_seq_one_letter_code
_entity_poly.pdbx_strand_id
1 'polypeptide(L)'
;MAYRLDIKEKKNGTYIIIEKKFWDKEKKKPRTLHYKTLGYLHELQKQFPDPIAHFKEVVAQMNAEEKANSKLTLTIDMNEELPKETHSRYNMGYAVILKIYHELELDRFFNNKARHESFKYSTDSIMKLLTITRILHPSSKKASYEYKDRFFERFDFELHDVYRSLSHFSKISLECQQFISDQINAKFGRDTTLMYFDVTNLYFEIDEPDDMRKRGKEKNNRTDPIVQMALAMDANGIPLYYKLFPGNTHDSKTFIPVFKDVCVRFAPGRVIAVADMGCTSSDNIYFLKGGDRDKRVNGYVFSFSIRKASEAFKKYVLNDTGYTDRDGRALEKDYDFKIKSRIEVREIQVTMKNGSKKSILIDEKQVVFWSRKYAEQARAERAETIKKALDIIANPKKHNKDTVHGAAAYIKNITFDKKTGEIYEEPGKKLTFDKEKAEEDAKYDGYYCIITSELDMPDQRVIEIYRGLFDIEDNFRISKSDLEIRPVYVSRKDRINAHVLICFISLLIIRLIEKKTDYKFTPEQIITCLKS
;
A
#
# COMPACT_ATOMS: atom_id res chain seq x y z
N MET A 1 1.91 32.29 6.23
CA MET A 1 1.16 33.56 6.45
C MET A 1 -0.25 33.18 6.79
N ALA A 2 -0.98 34.01 7.60
CA ALA A 2 -2.37 33.69 7.92
C ALA A 2 -3.19 34.98 8.04
N TYR A 3 -4.34 34.99 7.42
CA TYR A 3 -5.36 36.01 7.63
C TYR A 3 -6.07 35.77 8.95
N ARG A 4 -6.43 36.82 9.64
CA ARG A 4 -7.29 36.75 10.82
C ARG A 4 -8.28 37.91 10.84
N LEU A 5 -9.42 37.69 11.45
CA LEU A 5 -10.36 38.73 11.80
C LEU A 5 -9.85 39.42 13.08
N ASP A 6 -9.73 40.75 13.04
CA ASP A 6 -9.38 41.57 14.19
C ASP A 6 -10.54 42.50 14.51
N ILE A 7 -10.99 42.48 15.77
CA ILE A 7 -12.16 43.20 16.25
C ILE A 7 -11.68 44.22 17.27
N LYS A 8 -11.89 45.50 16.99
CA LYS A 8 -11.41 46.62 17.83
C LYS A 8 -12.59 47.46 18.31
N GLU A 9 -12.59 47.74 19.59
CA GLU A 9 -13.53 48.75 20.14
C GLU A 9 -13.00 50.15 19.84
N LYS A 10 -13.84 50.97 19.24
CA LYS A 10 -13.60 52.38 18.95
C LYS A 10 -14.69 53.27 19.57
N LYS A 11 -14.47 54.58 19.64
CA LYS A 11 -15.44 55.55 20.20
C LYS A 11 -16.84 55.43 19.54
N ASN A 12 -16.92 55.03 18.28
CA ASN A 12 -18.16 54.92 17.52
C ASN A 12 -18.67 53.47 17.43
N GLY A 13 -18.18 52.53 18.24
CA GLY A 13 -18.60 51.13 18.28
C GLY A 13 -17.54 50.15 17.83
N THR A 14 -17.91 48.88 17.79
CA THR A 14 -17.04 47.76 17.41
C THR A 14 -16.70 47.81 15.92
N TYR A 15 -15.39 47.85 15.61
CA TYR A 15 -14.85 47.97 14.26
C TYR A 15 -14.12 46.72 13.85
N ILE A 16 -14.42 46.21 12.67
CA ILE A 16 -13.91 44.89 12.22
C ILE A 16 -13.00 45.09 10.99
N ILE A 17 -11.82 44.45 11.06
CA ILE A 17 -10.86 44.45 9.97
C ILE A 17 -10.30 43.04 9.75
N ILE A 18 -9.79 42.77 8.55
CA ILE A 18 -8.99 41.59 8.24
C ILE A 18 -7.51 42.01 8.24
N GLU A 19 -6.72 41.34 9.01
CA GLU A 19 -5.28 41.50 9.09
C GLU A 19 -4.55 40.24 8.57
N LYS A 20 -3.36 40.45 7.96
CA LYS A 20 -2.47 39.37 7.55
C LYS A 20 -1.24 39.33 8.45
N LYS A 21 -1.03 38.23 9.18
CA LYS A 21 0.16 37.99 9.98
C LYS A 21 1.20 37.21 9.18
N PHE A 22 2.46 37.64 9.25
CA PHE A 22 3.59 36.95 8.65
C PHE A 22 4.84 37.15 9.50
N TRP A 23 5.81 36.25 9.30
CA TRP A 23 7.12 36.35 9.91
C TRP A 23 8.03 37.19 9.02
N ASP A 24 8.54 38.30 9.53
CA ASP A 24 9.52 39.14 8.86
C ASP A 24 10.92 38.52 9.06
N LYS A 25 11.48 37.96 7.97
CA LYS A 25 12.76 37.25 7.99
C LYS A 25 13.94 38.19 8.29
N GLU A 26 13.89 39.45 7.84
CA GLU A 26 14.95 40.44 8.07
C GLU A 26 14.95 40.92 9.51
N LYS A 27 13.78 41.22 10.05
CA LYS A 27 13.61 41.73 11.41
C LYS A 27 13.44 40.64 12.47
N LYS A 28 13.45 39.36 12.07
CA LYS A 28 13.28 38.16 12.92
C LYS A 28 12.14 38.28 13.93
N LYS A 29 11.02 38.87 13.52
CA LYS A 29 9.84 39.08 14.38
C LYS A 29 8.54 38.97 13.60
N PRO A 30 7.41 38.61 14.26
CA PRO A 30 6.12 38.62 13.62
C PRO A 30 5.69 40.06 13.28
N ARG A 31 5.14 40.23 12.08
CA ARG A 31 4.50 41.48 11.63
C ARG A 31 3.07 41.23 11.24
N THR A 32 2.27 42.30 11.37
CA THR A 32 0.88 42.31 10.97
C THR A 32 0.69 43.42 9.93
N LEU A 33 0.08 43.08 8.81
CA LEU A 33 -0.34 44.03 7.79
C LEU A 33 -1.87 44.15 7.80
N HIS A 34 -2.36 45.36 7.70
CA HIS A 34 -3.75 45.60 7.42
C HIS A 34 -4.09 45.11 6.01
N TYR A 35 -5.09 44.23 5.88
CA TYR A 35 -5.50 43.69 4.58
C TYR A 35 -6.75 44.33 4.05
N LYS A 36 -7.83 44.31 4.84
CA LYS A 36 -9.13 44.88 4.44
C LYS A 36 -9.90 45.42 5.64
N THR A 37 -10.45 46.61 5.49
CA THR A 37 -11.44 47.17 6.39
C THR A 37 -12.83 46.64 6.05
N LEU A 38 -13.56 46.11 7.03
CA LEU A 38 -14.93 45.65 6.89
C LEU A 38 -15.94 46.70 7.33
N GLY A 39 -15.62 47.47 8.36
CA GLY A 39 -16.46 48.54 8.86
C GLY A 39 -16.96 48.35 10.29
N TYR A 40 -17.95 49.09 10.69
CA TYR A 40 -18.56 48.98 12.02
C TYR A 40 -19.55 47.83 12.09
N LEU A 41 -19.56 47.09 13.20
CA LEU A 41 -20.44 45.94 13.41
C LEU A 41 -21.93 46.27 13.19
N HIS A 42 -22.38 47.41 13.68
CA HIS A 42 -23.78 47.85 13.54
C HIS A 42 -24.21 48.16 12.09
N GLU A 43 -23.25 48.50 11.21
CA GLU A 43 -23.51 48.68 9.78
C GLU A 43 -23.53 47.31 9.08
N LEU A 44 -22.62 46.41 9.45
CA LEU A 44 -22.54 45.07 8.89
C LEU A 44 -23.74 44.19 9.28
N GLN A 45 -24.33 44.42 10.47
CA GLN A 45 -25.54 43.73 10.92
C GLN A 45 -26.78 44.04 10.04
N LYS A 46 -26.75 45.15 9.28
CA LYS A 46 -27.82 45.45 8.29
C LYS A 46 -27.74 44.54 7.06
N GLN A 47 -26.58 43.96 6.80
CA GLN A 47 -26.31 43.13 5.61
C GLN A 47 -26.22 41.65 5.92
N PHE A 48 -25.74 41.29 7.11
CA PHE A 48 -25.51 39.93 7.54
C PHE A 48 -26.14 39.67 8.91
N PRO A 49 -26.88 38.56 9.12
CA PRO A 49 -27.49 38.22 10.40
C PRO A 49 -26.46 38.10 11.54
N ASP A 50 -25.32 37.45 11.24
CA ASP A 50 -24.12 37.35 12.11
C ASP A 50 -22.87 37.71 11.30
N PRO A 51 -22.46 38.99 11.26
CA PRO A 51 -21.29 39.42 10.51
C PRO A 51 -19.98 38.77 11.02
N ILE A 52 -19.86 38.48 12.33
CA ILE A 52 -18.66 37.92 12.90
C ILE A 52 -18.49 36.47 12.43
N ALA A 53 -19.53 35.65 12.48
CA ALA A 53 -19.51 34.27 11.99
C ALA A 53 -19.24 34.25 10.47
N HIS A 54 -19.94 35.06 9.69
CA HIS A 54 -19.76 35.17 8.25
C HIS A 54 -18.31 35.51 7.87
N PHE A 55 -17.71 36.54 8.45
CA PHE A 55 -16.34 36.93 8.11
C PHE A 55 -15.26 36.00 8.71
N LYS A 56 -15.57 35.23 9.75
CA LYS A 56 -14.71 34.10 10.16
C LYS A 56 -14.64 33.00 9.09
N GLU A 57 -15.75 32.65 8.47
CA GLU A 57 -15.78 31.70 7.35
C GLU A 57 -15.01 32.24 6.13
N VAL A 58 -15.23 33.51 5.76
CA VAL A 58 -14.48 34.17 4.68
C VAL A 58 -12.97 34.12 4.95
N VAL A 59 -12.54 34.43 6.15
CA VAL A 59 -11.13 34.37 6.55
C VAL A 59 -10.61 32.92 6.51
N ALA A 60 -11.42 31.94 6.88
CA ALA A 60 -11.05 30.53 6.78
C ALA A 60 -10.88 30.10 5.31
N GLN A 61 -11.78 30.52 4.42
CA GLN A 61 -11.66 30.30 2.97
C GLN A 61 -10.42 30.98 2.39
N MET A 62 -10.15 32.24 2.72
CA MET A 62 -8.94 32.96 2.28
C MET A 62 -7.66 32.25 2.72
N ASN A 63 -7.62 31.71 3.94
CA ASN A 63 -6.48 30.94 4.43
C ASN A 63 -6.34 29.59 3.70
N ALA A 64 -7.45 28.93 3.36
CA ALA A 64 -7.46 27.70 2.58
C ALA A 64 -6.97 27.95 1.14
N GLU A 65 -7.44 29.02 0.49
CA GLU A 65 -6.99 29.42 -0.86
C GLU A 65 -5.52 29.84 -0.87
N GLU A 66 -5.04 30.57 0.14
CA GLU A 66 -3.62 30.94 0.24
C GLU A 66 -2.73 29.71 0.47
N LYS A 67 -3.20 28.71 1.24
CA LYS A 67 -2.52 27.42 1.37
C LYS A 67 -2.52 26.63 0.06
N ALA A 68 -3.63 26.63 -0.67
CA ALA A 68 -3.74 25.96 -1.97
C ALA A 68 -2.90 26.65 -3.06
N ASN A 69 -2.78 27.97 -3.00
CA ASN A 69 -2.03 28.82 -3.95
C ASN A 69 -0.64 29.22 -3.43
N SER A 70 -0.04 28.48 -2.48
CA SER A 70 1.31 28.77 -2.00
C SER A 70 2.29 28.71 -3.18
N LYS A 71 2.75 29.88 -3.66
CA LYS A 71 3.75 29.98 -4.73
C LYS A 71 5.10 29.57 -4.16
N LEU A 72 5.75 28.64 -4.82
CA LEU A 72 7.18 28.37 -4.59
C LEU A 72 7.96 29.55 -5.19
N THR A 73 8.62 30.35 -4.36
CA THR A 73 9.52 31.40 -4.84
C THR A 73 10.94 30.84 -4.87
N LEU A 74 11.46 30.65 -6.06
CA LEU A 74 12.86 30.29 -6.29
C LEU A 74 13.66 31.60 -6.44
N THR A 75 14.66 31.78 -5.59
CA THR A 75 15.62 32.87 -5.74
C THR A 75 16.87 32.31 -6.42
N ILE A 76 17.12 32.74 -7.63
CA ILE A 76 18.32 32.39 -8.40
C ILE A 76 19.28 33.58 -8.26
N ASP A 77 20.48 33.32 -7.74
CA ASP A 77 21.54 34.33 -7.74
C ASP A 77 22.22 34.32 -9.10
N MET A 78 21.94 35.34 -9.92
CA MET A 78 22.51 35.48 -11.26
C MET A 78 23.99 35.88 -11.25
N ASN A 79 24.53 36.23 -10.08
CA ASN A 79 25.95 36.59 -9.92
C ASN A 79 26.79 35.41 -9.37
N GLU A 80 26.17 34.27 -9.05
CA GLU A 80 26.89 33.08 -8.60
C GLU A 80 27.50 32.39 -9.86
N GLU A 81 28.83 32.44 -9.99
CA GLU A 81 29.53 31.67 -11.00
C GLU A 81 29.40 30.17 -10.69
N LEU A 82 28.88 29.40 -11.63
CA LEU A 82 28.83 27.95 -11.53
C LEU A 82 30.25 27.39 -11.61
N PRO A 83 30.78 26.72 -10.59
CA PRO A 83 32.07 26.07 -10.63
C PRO A 83 32.15 25.11 -11.84
N LYS A 84 33.32 25.02 -12.49
CA LYS A 84 33.52 24.21 -13.73
C LYS A 84 33.12 22.73 -13.60
N GLU A 85 33.02 22.20 -12.39
CA GLU A 85 32.64 20.81 -12.08
C GLU A 85 31.20 20.67 -11.60
N THR A 86 30.41 21.75 -11.51
CA THR A 86 29.01 21.66 -11.06
C THR A 86 28.10 21.26 -12.21
N HIS A 87 27.13 20.45 -11.85
CA HIS A 87 26.07 20.07 -12.76
C HIS A 87 25.16 21.27 -13.04
N SER A 88 25.14 21.73 -14.25
CA SER A 88 24.40 22.92 -14.72
C SER A 88 22.89 22.70 -14.82
N ARG A 89 22.38 21.50 -14.49
CA ARG A 89 20.96 21.16 -14.58
C ARG A 89 20.35 20.94 -13.21
N TYR A 90 19.33 21.73 -12.90
CA TYR A 90 18.51 21.59 -11.70
C TYR A 90 17.16 21.00 -12.05
N ASN A 91 16.69 20.04 -11.26
CA ASN A 91 15.36 19.49 -11.42
C ASN A 91 14.34 20.42 -10.78
N MET A 92 13.25 20.74 -11.50
CA MET A 92 12.12 21.55 -11.02
C MET A 92 10.92 20.71 -10.58
N GLY A 93 10.82 19.48 -11.04
CA GLY A 93 9.70 18.57 -10.75
C GLY A 93 9.56 18.25 -9.26
N TYR A 94 10.64 18.36 -8.48
CA TYR A 94 10.60 18.18 -7.04
C TYR A 94 9.64 19.14 -6.34
N ALA A 95 9.35 20.31 -6.91
CA ALA A 95 8.42 21.28 -6.34
C ALA A 95 6.99 20.73 -6.21
N VAL A 96 6.57 19.88 -7.17
CA VAL A 96 5.27 19.19 -7.11
C VAL A 96 5.25 18.19 -5.96
N ILE A 97 6.33 17.44 -5.78
CA ILE A 97 6.50 16.49 -4.66
C ILE A 97 6.41 17.24 -3.32
N LEU A 98 7.16 18.33 -3.19
CA LEU A 98 7.13 19.17 -1.97
C LEU A 98 5.79 19.82 -1.73
N LYS A 99 5.03 20.18 -2.76
CA LYS A 99 3.67 20.69 -2.60
C LYS A 99 2.80 19.67 -1.87
N ILE A 100 2.80 18.41 -2.29
CA ILE A 100 2.03 17.34 -1.61
C ILE A 100 2.60 17.07 -0.21
N TYR A 101 3.92 17.05 -0.05
CA TYR A 101 4.59 16.87 1.23
C TYR A 101 4.13 17.92 2.27
N HIS A 102 4.08 19.20 1.89
CA HIS A 102 3.60 20.29 2.73
C HIS A 102 2.08 20.27 2.91
N GLU A 103 1.33 19.85 1.91
CA GLU A 103 -0.11 19.68 2.01
C GLU A 103 -0.48 18.61 3.04
N LEU A 104 0.33 17.55 3.15
CA LEU A 104 0.23 16.54 4.21
C LEU A 104 0.80 17.00 5.56
N GLU A 105 1.30 18.24 5.66
CA GLU A 105 1.94 18.81 6.87
C GLU A 105 3.09 17.95 7.44
N LEU A 106 3.79 17.21 6.58
CA LEU A 106 4.89 16.34 6.99
C LEU A 106 6.07 17.14 7.59
N ASP A 107 6.35 18.33 7.06
CA ASP A 107 7.31 19.27 7.62
C ASP A 107 7.00 19.62 9.09
N ARG A 108 5.72 19.89 9.39
CA ARG A 108 5.25 20.13 10.75
C ARG A 108 5.44 18.90 11.64
N PHE A 109 5.10 17.71 11.13
CA PHE A 109 5.25 16.47 11.88
C PHE A 109 6.71 16.21 12.25
N PHE A 110 7.63 16.19 11.26
CA PHE A 110 9.05 15.90 11.52
C PHE A 110 9.73 16.95 12.40
N ASN A 111 9.43 18.23 12.18
CA ASN A 111 9.95 19.30 13.04
C ASN A 111 9.43 19.18 14.48
N ASN A 112 8.17 18.81 14.71
CA ASN A 112 7.63 18.60 16.05
C ASN A 112 8.28 17.40 16.74
N LYS A 113 8.51 16.28 16.02
CA LYS A 113 9.16 15.09 16.58
C LYS A 113 10.63 15.30 16.90
N ALA A 114 11.31 16.20 16.20
CA ALA A 114 12.70 16.55 16.46
C ALA A 114 12.91 17.50 17.67
N ARG A 115 11.88 18.20 18.15
CA ARG A 115 12.00 19.23 19.20
C ARG A 115 12.60 18.73 20.51
N HIS A 116 12.37 17.47 20.85
CA HIS A 116 12.85 16.85 22.10
C HIS A 116 14.12 16.02 21.91
N GLU A 117 14.70 16.07 20.71
CA GLU A 117 15.92 15.36 20.35
C GLU A 117 17.08 16.35 20.21
N SER A 118 18.30 15.90 20.48
CA SER A 118 19.51 16.73 20.41
C SER A 118 20.12 16.83 19.00
N PHE A 119 19.28 16.98 17.97
CA PHE A 119 19.75 17.14 16.59
C PHE A 119 20.24 18.58 16.35
N LYS A 120 21.41 18.70 15.72
CA LYS A 120 21.95 19.99 15.26
C LYS A 120 21.60 20.30 13.80
N TYR A 121 20.84 19.44 13.16
CA TYR A 121 20.42 19.49 11.76
C TYR A 121 18.91 19.26 11.65
N SER A 122 18.33 19.57 10.50
CA SER A 122 16.91 19.39 10.25
C SER A 122 16.60 17.96 9.77
N THR A 123 15.90 17.18 10.61
CA THR A 123 15.41 15.85 10.21
C THR A 123 14.34 15.94 9.12
N ASP A 124 13.56 17.03 9.08
CA ASP A 124 12.61 17.31 8.00
C ASP A 124 13.31 17.50 6.66
N SER A 125 14.40 18.29 6.61
CA SER A 125 15.19 18.46 5.38
C SER A 125 15.75 17.12 4.85
N ILE A 126 16.19 16.24 5.76
CA ILE A 126 16.66 14.90 5.40
C ILE A 126 15.51 14.05 4.83
N MET A 127 14.32 14.06 5.46
CA MET A 127 13.17 13.31 4.95
C MET A 127 12.72 13.85 3.59
N LYS A 128 12.69 15.16 3.39
CA LYS A 128 12.41 15.79 2.09
C LYS A 128 13.38 15.30 1.02
N LEU A 129 14.68 15.41 1.25
CA LEU A 129 15.69 14.93 0.29
C LEU A 129 15.48 13.46 -0.05
N LEU A 130 15.33 12.59 0.96
CA LEU A 130 15.17 11.15 0.75
C LEU A 130 13.87 10.79 0.04
N THR A 131 12.79 11.54 0.24
CA THR A 131 11.51 11.37 -0.46
C THR A 131 11.60 11.85 -1.90
N ILE A 132 12.16 13.03 -2.14
CA ILE A 132 12.37 13.58 -3.47
C ILE A 132 13.24 12.64 -4.32
N THR A 133 14.39 12.25 -3.77
CA THR A 133 15.31 11.37 -4.49
C THR A 133 14.77 9.98 -4.69
N ARG A 134 13.92 9.47 -3.79
CA ARG A 134 13.25 8.17 -3.98
C ARG A 134 12.31 8.18 -5.18
N ILE A 135 11.68 9.31 -5.48
CA ILE A 135 10.77 9.47 -6.63
C ILE A 135 11.55 9.77 -7.89
N LEU A 136 12.49 10.74 -7.85
CA LEU A 136 13.14 11.26 -9.04
C LEU A 136 14.41 10.50 -9.42
N HIS A 137 15.15 9.99 -8.43
CA HIS A 137 16.42 9.29 -8.63
C HIS A 137 16.58 8.19 -7.58
N PRO A 138 15.80 7.09 -7.69
CA PRO A 138 15.89 5.97 -6.76
C PRO A 138 17.32 5.45 -6.64
N SER A 139 17.85 5.42 -5.40
CA SER A 139 19.24 5.05 -5.18
C SER A 139 19.54 4.74 -3.71
N SER A 140 20.81 4.44 -3.37
CA SER A 140 21.28 4.30 -2.01
C SER A 140 21.18 5.62 -1.24
N LYS A 141 21.20 5.57 0.10
CA LYS A 141 21.16 6.79 0.93
C LYS A 141 22.37 7.71 0.70
N LYS A 142 23.54 7.12 0.39
CA LYS A 142 24.74 7.86 0.02
C LYS A 142 24.55 8.58 -1.31
N ALA A 143 24.11 7.88 -2.34
CA ALA A 143 23.87 8.49 -3.67
C ALA A 143 22.75 9.55 -3.60
N SER A 144 21.69 9.32 -2.80
CA SER A 144 20.66 10.35 -2.54
C SER A 144 21.25 11.62 -1.92
N TYR A 145 22.21 11.48 -0.97
CA TYR A 145 22.91 12.62 -0.38
C TYR A 145 23.78 13.35 -1.40
N GLU A 146 24.53 12.64 -2.22
CA GLU A 146 25.37 13.20 -3.28
C GLU A 146 24.55 13.92 -4.37
N TYR A 147 23.27 13.56 -4.51
CA TYR A 147 22.36 14.18 -5.47
C TYR A 147 21.71 15.47 -4.96
N LYS A 148 21.92 15.88 -3.70
CA LYS A 148 21.25 17.02 -3.04
C LYS A 148 21.43 18.36 -3.78
N ASP A 149 22.58 18.56 -4.42
CA ASP A 149 22.92 19.82 -5.10
C ASP A 149 22.25 19.95 -6.49
N ARG A 150 21.41 18.98 -6.87
CA ARG A 150 20.59 19.02 -8.09
C ARG A 150 19.24 19.72 -7.90
N PHE A 151 18.97 20.23 -6.72
CA PHE A 151 17.72 20.91 -6.36
C PHE A 151 18.03 22.37 -5.98
N PHE A 152 17.05 23.27 -6.21
CA PHE A 152 17.16 24.66 -5.75
C PHE A 152 17.00 24.81 -4.23
N GLU A 153 16.53 23.78 -3.54
CA GLU A 153 16.43 23.77 -2.09
C GLU A 153 17.80 23.47 -1.46
N ARG A 154 18.18 24.24 -0.44
CA ARG A 154 19.43 24.00 0.28
C ARG A 154 19.25 22.92 1.33
N PHE A 155 20.07 21.89 1.26
CA PHE A 155 20.12 20.77 2.20
C PHE A 155 21.40 20.87 3.04
N ASP A 156 21.28 21.55 4.20
CA ASP A 156 22.41 21.82 5.11
C ASP A 156 22.49 20.72 6.19
N PHE A 157 23.11 19.62 5.85
CA PHE A 157 23.43 18.49 6.73
C PHE A 157 24.48 17.58 6.08
N GLU A 158 25.14 16.77 6.91
CA GLU A 158 26.18 15.85 6.49
C GLU A 158 25.64 14.43 6.25
N LEU A 159 26.41 13.58 5.54
CA LEU A 159 26.02 12.20 5.24
C LEU A 159 25.77 11.36 6.50
N HIS A 160 26.55 11.58 7.56
CA HIS A 160 26.35 10.85 8.82
C HIS A 160 25.03 11.21 9.51
N ASP A 161 24.52 12.44 9.33
CA ASP A 161 23.23 12.88 9.83
C ASP A 161 22.08 12.14 9.16
N VAL A 162 22.22 11.84 7.85
CA VAL A 162 21.24 11.01 7.12
C VAL A 162 21.09 9.65 7.82
N TYR A 163 22.20 8.94 8.05
CA TYR A 163 22.15 7.63 8.71
C TYR A 163 21.67 7.67 10.16
N ARG A 164 21.96 8.73 10.89
CA ARG A 164 21.48 8.96 12.25
C ARG A 164 19.96 9.20 12.27
N SER A 165 19.46 9.97 11.30
CA SER A 165 18.04 10.24 11.15
C SER A 165 17.23 8.99 10.81
N LEU A 166 17.79 7.99 10.11
CA LEU A 166 17.07 6.74 9.82
C LEU A 166 16.61 6.03 11.11
N SER A 167 17.45 6.01 12.16
CA SER A 167 17.08 5.41 13.45
C SER A 167 15.94 6.18 14.13
N HIS A 168 15.95 7.52 14.03
CA HIS A 168 14.85 8.36 14.51
C HIS A 168 13.56 8.13 13.72
N PHE A 169 13.62 8.09 12.39
CA PHE A 169 12.46 7.83 11.52
C PHE A 169 11.83 6.48 11.81
N SER A 170 12.64 5.47 12.11
CA SER A 170 12.12 4.15 12.50
C SER A 170 11.32 4.21 13.81
N LYS A 171 11.78 4.96 14.81
CA LYS A 171 11.09 5.11 16.11
C LYS A 171 9.72 5.76 15.95
N ILE A 172 9.60 6.78 15.11
CA ILE A 172 8.36 7.53 14.88
C ILE A 172 7.53 7.02 13.71
N SER A 173 7.93 5.91 13.09
CA SER A 173 7.31 5.39 11.85
C SER A 173 5.80 5.15 11.99
N LEU A 174 5.37 4.53 13.09
CA LEU A 174 3.96 4.25 13.33
C LEU A 174 3.13 5.51 13.52
N GLU A 175 3.66 6.47 14.27
CA GLU A 175 3.01 7.78 14.49
C GLU A 175 2.95 8.58 13.19
N CYS A 176 3.99 8.47 12.34
CA CYS A 176 4.03 9.10 11.02
C CYS A 176 2.93 8.55 10.11
N GLN A 177 2.77 7.23 10.05
CA GLN A 177 1.72 6.58 9.26
C GLN A 177 0.32 7.02 9.72
N GLN A 178 0.09 7.09 11.04
CA GLN A 178 -1.18 7.57 11.59
C GLN A 178 -1.41 9.04 11.25
N PHE A 179 -0.42 9.91 11.46
CA PHE A 179 -0.51 11.33 11.12
C PHE A 179 -0.84 11.55 9.65
N ILE A 180 -0.15 10.84 8.74
CA ILE A 180 -0.44 10.90 7.30
C ILE A 180 -1.88 10.48 7.01
N SER A 181 -2.37 9.40 7.63
CA SER A 181 -3.73 8.94 7.44
C SER A 181 -4.76 9.99 7.87
N ASP A 182 -4.53 10.63 9.01
CA ASP A 182 -5.38 11.71 9.52
C ASP A 182 -5.41 12.92 8.56
N GLN A 183 -4.23 13.30 8.01
CA GLN A 183 -4.14 14.38 7.03
C GLN A 183 -4.85 14.02 5.71
N ILE A 184 -4.70 12.77 5.23
CA ILE A 184 -5.41 12.31 4.02
C ILE A 184 -6.92 12.31 4.27
N ASN A 185 -7.37 11.80 5.41
CA ASN A 185 -8.79 11.80 5.75
C ASN A 185 -9.37 13.23 5.78
N ALA A 186 -8.66 14.16 6.43
CA ALA A 186 -9.11 15.55 6.57
C ALA A 186 -9.15 16.32 5.24
N LYS A 187 -8.22 16.05 4.31
CA LYS A 187 -8.02 16.88 3.10
C LYS A 187 -8.53 16.25 1.82
N PHE A 188 -8.55 14.92 1.74
CA PHE A 188 -8.91 14.18 0.52
C PHE A 188 -10.09 13.24 0.70
N GLY A 189 -10.54 13.05 1.94
CA GLY A 189 -11.49 11.99 2.30
C GLY A 189 -10.84 10.60 2.21
N ARG A 190 -11.09 9.75 3.19
CA ARG A 190 -10.61 8.37 3.22
C ARG A 190 -11.78 7.43 3.46
N ASP A 191 -11.96 6.46 2.59
CA ASP A 191 -12.96 5.41 2.77
C ASP A 191 -12.30 4.15 3.33
N THR A 192 -12.52 3.89 4.61
CA THR A 192 -12.00 2.71 5.33
C THR A 192 -13.04 1.62 5.50
N THR A 193 -14.16 1.66 4.78
CA THR A 193 -15.18 0.60 4.78
C THR A 193 -14.64 -0.70 4.18
N LEU A 194 -13.72 -0.58 3.21
CA LEU A 194 -12.93 -1.68 2.66
C LEU A 194 -11.47 -1.53 3.07
N MET A 195 -10.84 -2.64 3.39
CA MET A 195 -9.40 -2.73 3.57
C MET A 195 -8.83 -3.82 2.66
N TYR A 196 -8.13 -3.39 1.64
CA TYR A 196 -7.34 -4.29 0.80
C TYR A 196 -6.04 -4.64 1.50
N PHE A 197 -5.68 -5.91 1.44
CA PHE A 197 -4.50 -6.42 2.13
C PHE A 197 -3.73 -7.39 1.25
N ASP A 198 -2.42 -7.19 1.15
CA ASP A 198 -1.52 -8.18 0.55
C ASP A 198 -0.10 -8.04 1.13
N VAL A 199 0.76 -9.03 0.82
CA VAL A 199 2.13 -9.15 1.31
C VAL A 199 3.09 -9.24 0.15
N THR A 200 4.21 -8.52 0.25
CA THR A 200 5.30 -8.62 -0.73
C THR A 200 6.65 -8.83 -0.07
N ASN A 201 7.62 -9.29 -0.85
CA ASN A 201 8.97 -9.59 -0.38
C ASN A 201 9.95 -8.49 -0.79
N LEU A 202 10.78 -8.08 0.16
CA LEU A 202 11.94 -7.23 -0.04
C LEU A 202 13.19 -8.09 0.13
N TYR A 203 13.97 -8.27 -0.93
CA TYR A 203 15.17 -9.10 -0.89
C TYR A 203 16.41 -8.27 -0.54
N PHE A 204 17.40 -8.97 0.00
CA PHE A 204 18.70 -8.42 0.39
C PHE A 204 19.80 -9.26 -0.26
N GLU A 205 20.70 -8.61 -0.95
CA GLU A 205 21.88 -9.26 -1.56
C GLU A 205 22.93 -9.51 -0.47
N ILE A 206 22.66 -10.51 0.38
CA ILE A 206 23.51 -10.94 1.49
C ILE A 206 23.51 -12.47 1.59
N ASP A 207 24.60 -13.04 2.04
CA ASP A 207 24.76 -14.50 2.21
C ASP A 207 24.15 -15.00 3.52
N GLU A 208 24.34 -14.26 4.60
CA GLU A 208 23.95 -14.67 5.95
C GLU A 208 22.61 -14.05 6.38
N PRO A 209 21.62 -14.87 6.75
CA PRO A 209 20.36 -14.41 7.31
C PRO A 209 20.55 -13.90 8.76
N ASP A 210 19.63 -13.06 9.22
CA ASP A 210 19.53 -12.61 10.60
C ASP A 210 18.10 -12.80 11.16
N ASP A 211 17.79 -12.17 12.30
CA ASP A 211 16.48 -12.29 12.94
C ASP A 211 15.33 -11.79 12.08
N MET A 212 15.56 -10.81 11.21
CA MET A 212 14.56 -10.18 10.37
C MET A 212 14.67 -10.62 8.91
N ARG A 213 15.90 -10.64 8.38
CA ARG A 213 16.20 -11.06 7.01
C ARG A 213 16.39 -12.57 7.00
N LYS A 214 15.34 -13.31 6.63
CA LYS A 214 15.33 -14.77 6.63
C LYS A 214 15.06 -15.31 5.24
N ARG A 215 15.60 -16.48 4.94
CA ARG A 215 15.20 -17.21 3.75
C ARG A 215 13.76 -17.67 3.90
N GLY A 216 12.95 -17.41 2.90
CA GLY A 216 11.52 -17.69 2.90
C GLY A 216 11.01 -18.01 1.50
N LYS A 217 9.69 -18.14 1.35
CA LYS A 217 9.06 -18.35 0.04
C LYS A 217 9.14 -17.05 -0.77
N GLU A 218 10.17 -16.95 -1.60
CA GLU A 218 10.37 -15.80 -2.48
C GLU A 218 9.61 -15.98 -3.79
N LYS A 219 8.88 -14.92 -4.22
CA LYS A 219 8.00 -14.98 -5.40
C LYS A 219 8.75 -14.98 -6.74
N ASN A 220 10.03 -14.57 -6.77
CA ASN A 220 10.86 -14.46 -7.99
C ASN A 220 11.94 -15.54 -8.09
N ASN A 221 11.81 -16.64 -7.34
CA ASN A 221 12.75 -17.78 -7.36
C ASN A 221 14.20 -17.44 -6.97
N ARG A 222 14.40 -16.41 -6.12
CA ARG A 222 15.68 -16.06 -5.52
C ARG A 222 15.89 -16.84 -4.23
N THR A 223 17.14 -17.08 -3.88
CA THR A 223 17.55 -17.72 -2.62
C THR A 223 17.99 -16.72 -1.55
N ASP A 224 18.03 -15.45 -1.92
CA ASP A 224 18.44 -14.37 -1.02
C ASP A 224 17.52 -14.25 0.20
N PRO A 225 18.07 -13.85 1.38
CA PRO A 225 17.24 -13.50 2.53
C PRO A 225 16.28 -12.36 2.23
N ILE A 226 15.07 -12.47 2.73
CA ILE A 226 13.98 -11.52 2.52
C ILE A 226 13.43 -10.97 3.83
N VAL A 227 12.76 -9.83 3.72
CA VAL A 227 11.82 -9.28 4.72
C VAL A 227 10.46 -9.20 4.05
N GLN A 228 9.43 -9.62 4.74
CA GLN A 228 8.06 -9.45 4.26
C GLN A 228 7.51 -8.09 4.65
N MET A 229 6.90 -7.40 3.69
CA MET A 229 6.14 -6.17 3.89
C MET A 229 4.67 -6.43 3.61
N ALA A 230 3.87 -6.39 4.67
CA ALA A 230 2.41 -6.36 4.55
C ALA A 230 1.97 -4.91 4.34
N LEU A 231 1.07 -4.72 3.39
CA LEU A 231 0.47 -3.42 3.05
C LEU A 231 -1.04 -3.52 3.21
N ALA A 232 -1.62 -2.51 3.84
CA ALA A 232 -3.06 -2.26 3.84
C ALA A 232 -3.33 -0.96 3.08
N MET A 233 -4.39 -0.94 2.28
CA MET A 233 -4.88 0.27 1.61
C MET A 233 -6.39 0.42 1.79
N ASP A 234 -6.89 1.63 1.58
CA ASP A 234 -8.31 1.95 1.69
C ASP A 234 -9.09 1.59 0.41
N ALA A 235 -10.40 1.84 0.42
CA ALA A 235 -11.29 1.56 -0.72
C ALA A 235 -10.93 2.31 -2.01
N ASN A 236 -10.17 3.40 -1.91
CA ASN A 236 -9.72 4.22 -3.04
C ASN A 236 -8.32 3.83 -3.57
N GLY A 237 -7.76 2.71 -3.10
CA GLY A 237 -6.42 2.29 -3.51
C GLY A 237 -5.27 3.08 -2.87
N ILE A 238 -5.57 3.96 -1.90
CA ILE A 238 -4.55 4.77 -1.23
C ILE A 238 -3.93 3.97 -0.07
N PRO A 239 -2.59 3.82 -0.02
CA PRO A 239 -1.91 3.15 1.08
C PRO A 239 -2.31 3.72 2.45
N LEU A 240 -2.62 2.82 3.38
CA LEU A 240 -3.10 3.15 4.72
C LEU A 240 -2.04 2.85 5.78
N TYR A 241 -1.49 1.65 5.73
CA TYR A 241 -0.59 1.13 6.75
C TYR A 241 0.32 0.04 6.19
N TYR A 242 1.58 0.01 6.62
CA TYR A 242 2.47 -1.12 6.36
C TYR A 242 3.06 -1.67 7.66
N LYS A 243 3.41 -2.96 7.63
CA LYS A 243 4.13 -3.62 8.72
C LYS A 243 5.15 -4.61 8.15
N LEU A 244 6.32 -4.65 8.78
CA LEU A 244 7.40 -5.56 8.39
C LEU A 244 7.39 -6.81 9.26
N PHE A 245 7.67 -7.95 8.63
CA PHE A 245 7.76 -9.26 9.26
C PHE A 245 9.05 -9.97 8.84
N PRO A 246 9.56 -10.90 9.66
CA PRO A 246 10.66 -11.77 9.25
C PRO A 246 10.32 -12.53 7.97
N GLY A 247 11.33 -12.71 7.10
CA GLY A 247 11.14 -13.28 5.76
C GLY A 247 10.55 -14.69 5.69
N ASN A 248 10.65 -15.47 6.76
CA ASN A 248 10.05 -16.80 6.86
C ASN A 248 8.64 -16.82 7.49
N THR A 249 8.02 -15.66 7.68
CA THR A 249 6.65 -15.58 8.21
C THR A 249 5.66 -16.02 7.13
N HIS A 250 4.69 -16.86 7.49
CA HIS A 250 3.64 -17.27 6.56
C HIS A 250 2.64 -16.13 6.35
N ASP A 251 2.21 -15.87 5.11
CA ASP A 251 1.34 -14.73 4.75
C ASP A 251 0.07 -14.67 5.61
N SER A 252 -0.58 -15.81 5.87
CA SER A 252 -1.77 -15.88 6.74
C SER A 252 -1.54 -15.39 8.17
N LYS A 253 -0.31 -15.46 8.68
CA LYS A 253 0.05 -15.01 10.03
C LYS A 253 0.30 -13.50 10.11
N THR A 254 0.49 -12.83 8.98
CA THR A 254 0.70 -11.38 8.92
C THR A 254 -0.61 -10.60 8.98
N PHE A 255 -1.73 -11.22 8.58
CA PHE A 255 -3.02 -10.57 8.44
C PHE A 255 -3.58 -10.02 9.78
N ILE A 256 -3.77 -10.89 10.79
CA ILE A 256 -4.37 -10.48 12.08
C ILE A 256 -3.60 -9.33 12.76
N PRO A 257 -2.25 -9.36 12.86
CA PRO A 257 -1.51 -8.25 13.44
C PRO A 257 -1.69 -6.93 12.72
N VAL A 258 -1.76 -6.93 11.39
CA VAL A 258 -1.98 -5.73 10.58
C VAL A 258 -3.41 -5.24 10.72
N PHE A 259 -4.39 -6.14 10.59
CA PHE A 259 -5.81 -5.80 10.70
C PHE A 259 -6.16 -5.18 12.06
N LYS A 260 -5.60 -5.73 13.16
CA LYS A 260 -5.76 -5.15 14.50
C LYS A 260 -5.21 -3.72 14.57
N ASP A 261 -4.00 -3.51 14.08
CA ASP A 261 -3.39 -2.17 14.07
C ASP A 261 -4.25 -1.19 13.25
N VAL A 262 -4.77 -1.62 12.09
CA VAL A 262 -5.65 -0.80 11.26
C VAL A 262 -6.96 -0.48 11.96
N CYS A 263 -7.66 -1.46 12.53
CA CYS A 263 -8.94 -1.23 13.21
C CYS A 263 -8.82 -0.30 14.42
N VAL A 264 -7.72 -0.43 15.18
CA VAL A 264 -7.50 0.38 16.38
C VAL A 264 -7.15 1.83 16.03
N ARG A 265 -6.40 2.06 14.96
CA ARG A 265 -5.77 3.35 14.68
C ARG A 265 -6.41 4.13 13.54
N PHE A 266 -6.93 3.44 12.52
CA PHE A 266 -7.30 4.07 11.24
C PHE A 266 -8.77 3.86 10.84
N ALA A 267 -9.45 2.86 11.38
CA ALA A 267 -10.80 2.50 10.99
C ALA A 267 -11.70 2.24 12.22
N PRO A 268 -12.30 3.28 12.81
CA PRO A 268 -13.13 3.14 14.02
C PRO A 268 -14.43 2.33 13.79
N GLY A 269 -14.88 2.18 12.52
CA GLY A 269 -16.09 1.48 12.12
C GLY A 269 -15.88 0.00 11.78
N ARG A 270 -16.95 -0.64 11.24
CA ARG A 270 -16.90 -1.96 10.64
C ARG A 270 -16.07 -1.92 9.36
N VAL A 271 -15.23 -2.92 9.14
CA VAL A 271 -14.34 -3.04 7.98
C VAL A 271 -14.61 -4.35 7.26
N ILE A 272 -14.65 -4.33 5.94
CA ILE A 272 -14.63 -5.51 5.10
C ILE A 272 -13.19 -5.70 4.60
N ALA A 273 -12.54 -6.78 5.04
CA ALA A 273 -11.19 -7.12 4.57
C ALA A 273 -11.26 -7.79 3.21
N VAL A 274 -10.41 -7.36 2.29
CA VAL A 274 -10.28 -7.93 0.95
C VAL A 274 -8.85 -8.44 0.78
N ALA A 275 -8.69 -9.74 0.53
CA ALA A 275 -7.37 -10.35 0.42
C ALA A 275 -7.38 -11.57 -0.49
N ASP A 276 -6.19 -11.94 -0.96
CA ASP A 276 -5.99 -13.14 -1.76
C ASP A 276 -5.97 -14.43 -0.90
N MET A 277 -5.94 -15.55 -1.59
CA MET A 277 -6.00 -16.94 -1.07
C MET A 277 -4.97 -17.21 0.04
N GLY A 278 -3.83 -16.54 0.04
CA GLY A 278 -2.81 -16.63 1.10
C GLY A 278 -3.33 -16.25 2.49
N CYS A 279 -4.36 -15.40 2.57
CA CYS A 279 -4.95 -14.90 3.80
C CYS A 279 -6.24 -15.63 4.22
N THR A 280 -6.77 -16.54 3.39
CA THR A 280 -8.03 -17.28 3.62
C THR A 280 -7.81 -18.44 4.59
N SER A 281 -7.31 -18.17 5.80
CA SER A 281 -7.21 -19.17 6.85
C SER A 281 -8.44 -19.17 7.76
N SER A 282 -8.78 -20.32 8.32
CA SER A 282 -9.87 -20.44 9.32
C SER A 282 -9.70 -19.47 10.48
N ASP A 283 -8.47 -19.31 10.97
CA ASP A 283 -8.14 -18.41 12.07
C ASP A 283 -8.40 -16.93 11.72
N ASN A 284 -8.08 -16.51 10.48
CA ASN A 284 -8.35 -15.15 10.01
C ASN A 284 -9.84 -14.88 9.87
N ILE A 285 -10.59 -15.81 9.31
CA ILE A 285 -12.05 -15.72 9.17
C ILE A 285 -12.71 -15.67 10.55
N TYR A 286 -12.32 -16.55 11.48
CA TYR A 286 -12.82 -16.56 12.84
C TYR A 286 -12.56 -15.23 13.56
N PHE A 287 -11.35 -14.70 13.41
CA PHE A 287 -10.99 -13.41 13.97
C PHE A 287 -11.88 -12.27 13.44
N LEU A 288 -12.16 -12.23 12.13
CA LEU A 288 -13.02 -11.20 11.51
C LEU A 288 -14.47 -11.31 11.98
N LYS A 289 -14.96 -12.50 12.25
CA LYS A 289 -16.32 -12.75 12.80
C LYS A 289 -16.44 -12.47 14.31
N GLY A 290 -15.43 -11.85 14.93
CA GLY A 290 -15.46 -11.42 16.32
C GLY A 290 -14.76 -12.35 17.31
N GLY A 291 -14.38 -13.57 16.93
CA GLY A 291 -13.67 -14.52 17.80
C GLY A 291 -14.31 -14.70 19.18
N ASP A 292 -13.53 -15.14 20.16
CA ASP A 292 -14.04 -15.35 21.53
C ASP A 292 -14.21 -14.06 22.36
N ARG A 293 -13.65 -12.92 21.92
CA ARG A 293 -13.55 -11.72 22.78
C ARG A 293 -13.86 -10.39 22.11
N ASP A 294 -13.83 -10.32 20.80
CA ASP A 294 -14.10 -9.09 20.07
C ASP A 294 -15.55 -9.08 19.61
N LYS A 295 -16.37 -8.22 20.19
CA LYS A 295 -17.78 -8.05 19.80
C LYS A 295 -17.94 -7.36 18.44
N ARG A 296 -16.84 -6.83 17.86
CA ARG A 296 -16.87 -6.18 16.56
C ARG A 296 -16.82 -7.22 15.46
N VAL A 297 -17.93 -7.38 14.75
CA VAL A 297 -18.01 -8.23 13.56
C VAL A 297 -17.55 -7.43 12.35
N ASN A 298 -16.42 -7.82 11.77
CA ASN A 298 -15.93 -7.32 10.51
C ASN A 298 -16.32 -8.28 9.37
N GLY A 299 -16.27 -7.77 8.13
CA GLY A 299 -16.56 -8.57 6.96
C GLY A 299 -15.29 -9.05 6.26
N TYR A 300 -15.48 -9.93 5.28
CA TYR A 300 -14.41 -10.33 4.36
C TYR A 300 -14.94 -10.61 2.95
N VAL A 301 -14.05 -10.42 1.98
CA VAL A 301 -14.17 -10.84 0.59
C VAL A 301 -12.83 -11.45 0.21
N PHE A 302 -12.75 -12.77 0.16
CA PHE A 302 -11.51 -13.52 -0.05
C PHE A 302 -11.62 -14.45 -1.25
N SER A 303 -10.53 -14.68 -1.97
CA SER A 303 -10.49 -15.76 -2.95
C SER A 303 -10.40 -17.12 -2.26
N PHE A 304 -10.98 -18.13 -2.90
CA PHE A 304 -11.03 -19.48 -2.37
C PHE A 304 -10.56 -20.51 -3.41
N SER A 305 -9.69 -21.43 -2.99
CA SER A 305 -9.13 -22.44 -3.90
C SER A 305 -10.11 -23.55 -4.20
N ILE A 306 -10.65 -23.58 -5.41
CA ILE A 306 -11.54 -24.65 -5.88
C ILE A 306 -10.80 -26.00 -5.88
N ARG A 307 -9.54 -26.03 -6.33
CA ARG A 307 -8.74 -27.28 -6.43
C ARG A 307 -8.49 -27.95 -5.08
N LYS A 308 -8.47 -27.16 -4.00
CA LYS A 308 -8.26 -27.66 -2.61
C LYS A 308 -9.57 -27.84 -1.84
N ALA A 309 -10.70 -27.55 -2.45
CA ALA A 309 -12.01 -27.67 -1.83
C ALA A 309 -12.51 -29.13 -1.74
N SER A 310 -13.59 -29.33 -1.00
CA SER A 310 -14.26 -30.65 -0.90
C SER A 310 -14.78 -31.11 -2.27
N GLU A 311 -14.93 -32.42 -2.44
CA GLU A 311 -15.50 -32.99 -3.68
C GLU A 311 -16.94 -32.51 -3.93
N ALA A 312 -17.72 -32.30 -2.87
CA ALA A 312 -19.06 -31.74 -2.99
C ALA A 312 -19.04 -30.32 -3.58
N PHE A 313 -18.07 -29.48 -3.15
CA PHE A 313 -17.91 -28.14 -3.72
C PHE A 313 -17.40 -28.18 -5.17
N LYS A 314 -16.45 -29.04 -5.48
CA LYS A 314 -15.96 -29.25 -6.84
C LYS A 314 -17.09 -29.67 -7.80
N LYS A 315 -17.94 -30.60 -7.38
CA LYS A 315 -19.14 -31.00 -8.14
C LYS A 315 -20.10 -29.82 -8.34
N TYR A 316 -20.32 -29.01 -7.31
CA TYR A 316 -21.13 -27.80 -7.42
C TYR A 316 -20.55 -26.85 -8.46
N VAL A 317 -19.25 -26.58 -8.45
CA VAL A 317 -18.57 -25.68 -9.40
C VAL A 317 -18.73 -26.17 -10.84
N LEU A 318 -18.52 -27.47 -11.09
CA LEU A 318 -18.54 -28.06 -12.43
C LEU A 318 -19.94 -28.35 -12.95
N ASN A 319 -20.97 -28.32 -12.12
CA ASN A 319 -22.37 -28.47 -12.57
C ASN A 319 -22.82 -27.19 -13.26
N ASP A 320 -23.20 -27.27 -14.52
CA ASP A 320 -23.63 -26.11 -15.32
C ASP A 320 -24.98 -25.54 -14.91
N THR A 321 -25.76 -26.25 -14.12
CA THR A 321 -27.06 -25.78 -13.63
C THR A 321 -26.90 -24.58 -12.69
N GLY A 322 -27.69 -23.52 -12.91
CA GLY A 322 -27.76 -22.34 -12.08
C GLY A 322 -26.75 -21.24 -12.42
N TYR A 323 -25.93 -21.45 -13.47
CA TYR A 323 -25.13 -20.34 -14.01
C TYR A 323 -25.97 -19.38 -14.85
N THR A 324 -25.68 -18.10 -14.72
CA THR A 324 -26.25 -17.00 -15.49
C THR A 324 -25.14 -16.15 -16.12
N ASP A 325 -25.50 -15.25 -16.99
CA ASP A 325 -24.62 -14.16 -17.44
C ASP A 325 -24.45 -13.09 -16.34
N ARG A 326 -23.79 -11.99 -16.66
CA ARG A 326 -23.54 -10.87 -15.71
C ARG A 326 -24.82 -10.16 -15.28
N ASP A 327 -25.85 -10.20 -16.11
CA ASP A 327 -27.14 -9.55 -15.91
C ASP A 327 -28.18 -10.48 -15.25
N GLY A 328 -27.78 -11.71 -14.90
CA GLY A 328 -28.66 -12.72 -14.31
C GLY A 328 -29.56 -13.46 -15.33
N ARG A 329 -29.26 -13.34 -16.63
CA ARG A 329 -30.03 -13.99 -17.71
C ARG A 329 -29.50 -15.40 -17.97
N ALA A 330 -30.30 -16.20 -18.63
CA ALA A 330 -29.87 -17.53 -19.13
C ALA A 330 -28.67 -17.40 -20.07
N LEU A 331 -27.74 -18.34 -19.97
CA LEU A 331 -26.53 -18.33 -20.79
C LEU A 331 -26.87 -18.57 -22.27
N GLU A 332 -26.24 -17.76 -23.11
CA GLU A 332 -26.23 -18.01 -24.57
C GLU A 332 -25.32 -19.21 -24.91
N LYS A 333 -25.43 -19.74 -26.13
CA LYS A 333 -24.66 -20.92 -26.55
C LYS A 333 -23.14 -20.69 -26.57
N ASP A 334 -22.71 -19.44 -26.81
CA ASP A 334 -21.29 -19.02 -26.83
C ASP A 334 -21.04 -17.90 -25.84
N TYR A 335 -20.92 -18.25 -24.56
CA TYR A 335 -20.70 -17.32 -23.49
C TYR A 335 -19.21 -17.11 -23.20
N ASP A 336 -18.83 -15.89 -22.84
CA ASP A 336 -17.48 -15.52 -22.37
C ASP A 336 -17.35 -15.49 -20.85
N PHE A 337 -18.49 -15.45 -20.18
CA PHE A 337 -18.57 -15.34 -18.73
C PHE A 337 -19.82 -16.03 -18.22
N LYS A 338 -19.70 -16.70 -17.09
CA LYS A 338 -20.83 -17.24 -16.33
C LYS A 338 -20.59 -17.12 -14.84
N ILE A 339 -21.67 -16.93 -14.07
CA ILE A 339 -21.64 -16.74 -12.63
C ILE A 339 -22.78 -17.48 -11.95
N LYS A 340 -22.54 -18.00 -10.77
CA LYS A 340 -23.55 -18.44 -9.81
C LYS A 340 -23.07 -18.26 -8.38
N SER A 341 -24.00 -18.19 -7.45
CA SER A 341 -23.68 -18.13 -6.03
C SER A 341 -24.60 -19.02 -5.20
N ARG A 342 -24.17 -19.26 -3.98
CA ARG A 342 -24.98 -19.88 -2.95
C ARG A 342 -24.56 -19.37 -1.58
N ILE A 343 -25.46 -19.45 -0.63
CA ILE A 343 -25.15 -19.30 0.81
C ILE A 343 -25.03 -20.71 1.38
N GLU A 344 -23.92 -20.97 2.06
CA GLU A 344 -23.63 -22.30 2.60
C GLU A 344 -23.11 -22.16 4.03
N VAL A 345 -23.52 -23.08 4.90
CA VAL A 345 -22.95 -23.22 6.23
C VAL A 345 -21.66 -24.03 6.11
N ARG A 346 -20.51 -23.38 6.31
CA ARG A 346 -19.21 -24.03 6.23
C ARG A 346 -18.63 -24.28 7.61
N GLU A 347 -18.16 -25.48 7.85
CA GLU A 347 -17.39 -25.82 9.03
C GLU A 347 -15.93 -25.42 8.84
N ILE A 348 -15.39 -24.66 9.77
CA ILE A 348 -13.98 -24.26 9.81
C ILE A 348 -13.31 -24.77 11.08
N GLN A 349 -12.06 -25.22 10.95
CA GLN A 349 -11.22 -25.62 12.08
C GLN A 349 -10.36 -24.46 12.52
N VAL A 350 -10.55 -23.96 13.73
CA VAL A 350 -9.78 -22.85 14.29
C VAL A 350 -8.85 -23.30 15.41
N THR A 351 -7.70 -22.66 15.51
CA THR A 351 -6.72 -22.94 16.57
C THR A 351 -6.94 -22.01 17.75
N MET A 352 -7.33 -22.58 18.88
CA MET A 352 -7.56 -21.85 20.11
C MET A 352 -6.23 -21.46 20.79
N LYS A 353 -6.27 -20.51 21.73
CA LYS A 353 -5.09 -20.03 22.46
C LYS A 353 -4.31 -21.12 23.22
N ASN A 354 -4.99 -22.15 23.65
CA ASN A 354 -4.42 -23.32 24.33
C ASN A 354 -3.84 -24.37 23.35
N GLY A 355 -3.85 -24.08 22.03
CA GLY A 355 -3.40 -24.99 20.98
C GLY A 355 -4.43 -26.05 20.55
N SER A 356 -5.59 -26.15 21.22
CA SER A 356 -6.65 -27.06 20.80
C SER A 356 -7.32 -26.58 19.51
N LYS A 357 -7.86 -27.52 18.73
CA LYS A 357 -8.68 -27.21 17.56
C LYS A 357 -10.16 -27.23 17.91
N LYS A 358 -10.90 -26.27 17.40
CA LYS A 358 -12.36 -26.18 17.57
C LYS A 358 -13.02 -26.05 16.21
N SER A 359 -14.06 -26.83 15.96
CA SER A 359 -14.94 -26.69 14.80
C SER A 359 -15.95 -25.58 15.04
N ILE A 360 -16.10 -24.70 14.06
CA ILE A 360 -17.05 -23.58 14.09
C ILE A 360 -17.80 -23.55 12.78
N LEU A 361 -19.12 -23.39 12.87
CA LEU A 361 -20.00 -23.21 11.72
C LEU A 361 -20.10 -21.71 11.39
N ILE A 362 -19.95 -21.38 10.12
CA ILE A 362 -20.07 -20.02 9.60
C ILE A 362 -20.99 -19.99 8.38
N ASP A 363 -21.90 -19.02 8.35
CA ASP A 363 -22.62 -18.69 7.13
C ASP A 363 -21.71 -17.92 6.19
N GLU A 364 -21.62 -18.37 4.96
CA GLU A 364 -20.72 -17.85 3.96
C GLU A 364 -21.38 -17.85 2.59
N LYS A 365 -21.33 -16.73 1.91
CA LYS A 365 -21.71 -16.66 0.49
C LYS A 365 -20.53 -17.05 -0.37
N GLN A 366 -20.74 -17.99 -1.29
CA GLN A 366 -19.75 -18.50 -2.23
C GLN A 366 -20.16 -18.06 -3.63
N VAL A 367 -19.40 -17.14 -4.23
CA VAL A 367 -19.60 -16.63 -5.58
C VAL A 367 -18.61 -17.32 -6.51
N VAL A 368 -19.10 -18.14 -7.42
CA VAL A 368 -18.30 -18.87 -8.41
C VAL A 368 -18.55 -18.27 -9.77
N PHE A 369 -17.50 -17.95 -10.50
CA PHE A 369 -17.59 -17.48 -11.87
C PHE A 369 -16.55 -18.15 -12.75
N TRP A 370 -16.84 -18.21 -14.04
CA TRP A 370 -15.93 -18.66 -15.08
C TRP A 370 -15.77 -17.56 -16.13
N SER A 371 -14.56 -17.42 -16.67
CA SER A 371 -14.28 -16.48 -17.76
C SER A 371 -13.41 -17.15 -18.82
N ARG A 372 -13.76 -16.97 -20.09
CA ARG A 372 -13.00 -17.47 -21.24
C ARG A 372 -11.55 -16.97 -21.21
N LYS A 373 -11.35 -15.68 -20.97
CA LYS A 373 -10.02 -15.08 -20.85
C LYS A 373 -9.16 -15.76 -19.79
N TYR A 374 -9.72 -16.03 -18.61
CA TYR A 374 -8.98 -16.71 -17.54
C TYR A 374 -8.76 -18.19 -17.84
N ALA A 375 -9.68 -18.84 -18.57
CA ALA A 375 -9.50 -20.21 -18.99
C ALA A 375 -8.35 -20.36 -20.00
N GLU A 376 -8.24 -19.45 -20.96
CA GLU A 376 -7.15 -19.41 -21.92
C GLU A 376 -5.81 -19.14 -21.24
N GLN A 377 -5.75 -18.19 -20.31
CA GLN A 377 -4.56 -17.89 -19.52
C GLN A 377 -4.15 -19.10 -18.68
N ALA A 378 -5.05 -19.70 -17.91
CA ALA A 378 -4.75 -20.87 -17.08
C ALA A 378 -4.28 -22.07 -17.91
N ARG A 379 -4.83 -22.26 -19.11
CA ARG A 379 -4.40 -23.29 -20.06
C ARG A 379 -2.97 -23.06 -20.54
N ALA A 380 -2.64 -21.80 -20.88
CA ALA A 380 -1.28 -21.45 -21.31
C ALA A 380 -0.26 -21.64 -20.18
N GLU A 381 -0.56 -21.16 -18.97
CA GLU A 381 0.29 -21.31 -17.78
C GLU A 381 0.50 -22.80 -17.41
N ARG A 382 -0.56 -23.62 -17.52
CA ARG A 382 -0.47 -25.05 -17.29
C ARG A 382 0.39 -25.73 -18.36
N ALA A 383 0.26 -25.35 -19.63
CA ALA A 383 1.08 -25.90 -20.71
C ALA A 383 2.57 -25.64 -20.49
N GLU A 384 2.95 -24.43 -20.06
CA GLU A 384 4.34 -24.10 -19.69
C GLU A 384 4.81 -24.89 -18.47
N THR A 385 3.94 -25.06 -17.47
CA THR A 385 4.25 -25.84 -16.27
C THR A 385 4.46 -27.33 -16.61
N ILE A 386 3.64 -27.89 -17.50
CA ILE A 386 3.78 -29.27 -18.01
C ILE A 386 5.09 -29.43 -18.80
N LYS A 387 5.41 -28.46 -19.67
CA LYS A 387 6.68 -28.47 -20.42
C LYS A 387 7.88 -28.51 -19.49
N LYS A 388 7.84 -27.69 -18.42
CA LYS A 388 8.86 -27.72 -17.37
C LYS A 388 8.89 -29.06 -16.62
N ALA A 389 7.75 -29.67 -16.32
CA ALA A 389 7.69 -30.99 -15.69
C ALA A 389 8.34 -32.08 -16.56
N LEU A 390 8.11 -32.05 -17.87
CA LEU A 390 8.73 -32.98 -18.82
C LEU A 390 10.25 -32.77 -18.92
N ASP A 391 10.73 -31.52 -18.88
CA ASP A 391 12.16 -31.23 -18.82
C ASP A 391 12.81 -31.76 -17.54
N ILE A 392 12.16 -31.61 -16.38
CA ILE A 392 12.63 -32.15 -15.10
C ILE A 392 12.73 -33.66 -15.16
N ILE A 393 11.74 -34.36 -15.76
CA ILE A 393 11.76 -35.83 -15.93
C ILE A 393 12.92 -36.26 -16.83
N ALA A 394 13.18 -35.50 -17.91
CA ALA A 394 14.26 -35.80 -18.84
C ALA A 394 15.65 -35.49 -18.26
N ASN A 395 15.76 -34.46 -17.41
CA ASN A 395 17.02 -33.93 -16.90
C ASN A 395 17.00 -33.72 -15.36
N PRO A 396 16.71 -34.72 -14.52
CA PRO A 396 16.45 -34.52 -13.08
C PRO A 396 17.66 -33.93 -12.34
N LYS A 397 18.89 -34.24 -12.78
CA LYS A 397 20.14 -33.71 -12.16
C LYS A 397 20.38 -32.22 -12.35
N LYS A 398 19.64 -31.56 -13.29
CA LYS A 398 19.74 -30.11 -13.52
C LYS A 398 18.82 -29.32 -12.60
N HIS A 399 17.96 -30.01 -11.87
CA HIS A 399 16.90 -29.39 -11.07
C HIS A 399 17.00 -29.81 -9.60
N ASN A 400 16.52 -28.95 -8.73
CA ASN A 400 16.44 -29.17 -7.29
C ASN A 400 15.08 -28.69 -6.75
N LYS A 401 14.84 -28.87 -5.47
CA LYS A 401 13.58 -28.48 -4.79
C LYS A 401 13.21 -27.03 -5.06
N ASP A 402 14.19 -26.14 -5.15
CA ASP A 402 13.96 -24.70 -5.32
C ASP A 402 13.66 -24.33 -6.79
N THR A 403 14.08 -25.14 -7.76
CA THR A 403 13.86 -24.88 -9.20
C THR A 403 12.61 -25.54 -9.78
N VAL A 404 12.08 -26.61 -9.17
CA VAL A 404 10.94 -27.36 -9.74
C VAL A 404 9.60 -26.67 -9.55
N HIS A 405 9.43 -25.85 -8.53
CA HIS A 405 8.20 -25.10 -8.21
C HIS A 405 6.91 -25.90 -8.47
N GLY A 406 5.90 -25.31 -9.13
CA GLY A 406 4.61 -25.93 -9.43
C GLY A 406 4.71 -27.17 -10.36
N ALA A 407 5.79 -27.33 -11.12
CA ALA A 407 5.98 -28.44 -12.04
C ALA A 407 6.06 -29.81 -11.34
N ALA A 408 6.57 -29.84 -10.10
CA ALA A 408 6.60 -31.06 -9.30
C ALA A 408 5.21 -31.70 -9.08
N ALA A 409 4.14 -30.91 -9.11
CA ALA A 409 2.77 -31.39 -8.96
C ALA A 409 2.33 -32.32 -10.09
N TYR A 410 2.98 -32.29 -11.25
CA TYR A 410 2.70 -33.11 -12.43
C TYR A 410 3.72 -34.23 -12.63
N ILE A 411 4.54 -34.53 -11.62
CA ILE A 411 5.56 -35.58 -11.68
C ILE A 411 5.28 -36.62 -10.59
N LYS A 412 4.96 -37.86 -11.01
CA LYS A 412 4.83 -39.00 -10.09
C LYS A 412 6.22 -39.45 -9.62
N ASN A 413 6.33 -39.89 -8.37
CA ASN A 413 7.53 -40.40 -7.72
C ASN A 413 8.68 -39.40 -7.54
N ILE A 414 8.40 -38.07 -7.60
CA ILE A 414 9.45 -37.10 -7.33
C ILE A 414 9.71 -37.00 -5.82
N THR A 415 10.97 -37.20 -5.43
CA THR A 415 11.46 -37.07 -4.06
C THR A 415 12.69 -36.17 -4.02
N PHE A 416 12.91 -35.51 -2.89
CA PHE A 416 14.01 -34.56 -2.71
C PHE A 416 14.88 -34.98 -1.53
N ASP A 417 16.19 -34.93 -1.70
CA ASP A 417 17.11 -35.04 -0.58
C ASP A 417 16.87 -33.89 0.41
N LYS A 418 16.80 -34.24 1.70
CA LYS A 418 16.46 -33.26 2.76
C LYS A 418 17.58 -32.25 3.03
N LYS A 419 18.86 -32.59 2.69
CA LYS A 419 20.02 -31.76 2.97
C LYS A 419 20.42 -30.92 1.76
N THR A 420 20.46 -31.54 0.57
CA THR A 420 20.92 -30.87 -0.67
C THR A 420 19.78 -30.27 -1.48
N GLY A 421 18.54 -30.74 -1.27
CA GLY A 421 17.41 -30.36 -2.08
C GLY A 421 17.40 -30.93 -3.50
N GLU A 422 18.37 -31.78 -3.84
CA GLU A 422 18.48 -32.44 -5.14
C GLU A 422 17.35 -33.45 -5.34
N ILE A 423 17.00 -33.69 -6.60
CA ILE A 423 16.00 -34.72 -6.95
C ILE A 423 16.67 -36.09 -6.75
N TYR A 424 16.04 -36.90 -5.91
CA TYR A 424 16.47 -38.27 -5.63
C TYR A 424 15.46 -39.26 -6.26
N GLU A 425 15.96 -40.14 -7.11
CA GLU A 425 15.16 -41.23 -7.66
C GLU A 425 15.25 -42.45 -6.72
N GLU A 426 14.11 -42.85 -6.16
CA GLU A 426 14.05 -44.08 -5.35
C GLU A 426 14.32 -45.31 -6.23
N PRO A 427 15.10 -46.29 -5.75
CA PRO A 427 15.36 -47.52 -6.50
C PRO A 427 14.06 -48.19 -6.97
N GLY A 428 13.94 -48.43 -8.27
CA GLY A 428 12.77 -49.06 -8.89
C GLY A 428 11.58 -48.15 -9.19
N LYS A 429 11.67 -46.85 -8.87
CA LYS A 429 10.60 -45.87 -9.19
C LYS A 429 11.13 -44.79 -10.14
N LYS A 430 10.71 -44.83 -11.38
CA LYS A 430 11.04 -43.77 -12.37
C LYS A 430 10.15 -42.57 -12.22
N LEU A 431 10.71 -41.38 -12.47
CA LEU A 431 9.92 -40.15 -12.63
C LEU A 431 9.02 -40.29 -13.87
N THR A 432 7.73 -40.07 -13.70
CA THR A 432 6.78 -40.15 -14.79
C THR A 432 5.81 -38.97 -14.76
N PHE A 433 5.35 -38.56 -15.92
CA PHE A 433 4.35 -37.48 -16.03
C PHE A 433 2.99 -37.95 -15.52
N ASP A 434 2.39 -37.15 -14.64
CA ASP A 434 1.04 -37.40 -14.10
C ASP A 434 -0.04 -36.79 -14.99
N LYS A 435 -0.42 -37.55 -16.03
CA LYS A 435 -1.45 -37.15 -16.99
C LYS A 435 -2.82 -36.98 -16.33
N GLU A 436 -3.18 -37.86 -15.39
CA GLU A 436 -4.46 -37.81 -14.68
C GLU A 436 -4.61 -36.51 -13.88
N LYS A 437 -3.53 -36.12 -13.20
CA LYS A 437 -3.49 -34.85 -12.46
C LYS A 437 -3.60 -33.63 -13.38
N ALA A 438 -2.95 -33.66 -14.54
CA ALA A 438 -3.03 -32.58 -15.53
C ALA A 438 -4.44 -32.43 -16.12
N GLU A 439 -5.11 -33.55 -16.43
CA GLU A 439 -6.50 -33.59 -16.92
C GLU A 439 -7.49 -33.16 -15.84
N GLU A 440 -7.29 -33.57 -14.60
CA GLU A 440 -8.13 -33.13 -13.47
C GLU A 440 -8.03 -31.63 -13.25
N ASP A 441 -6.82 -31.07 -13.22
CA ASP A 441 -6.62 -29.63 -13.05
C ASP A 441 -7.17 -28.81 -14.21
N ALA A 442 -7.20 -29.35 -15.42
CA ALA A 442 -7.76 -28.72 -16.62
C ALA A 442 -9.26 -28.41 -16.51
N LYS A 443 -10.00 -29.21 -15.74
CA LYS A 443 -11.45 -29.02 -15.55
C LYS A 443 -11.77 -27.68 -14.85
N TYR A 444 -10.82 -27.14 -14.11
CA TYR A 444 -11.00 -25.90 -13.32
C TYR A 444 -10.40 -24.66 -13.99
N ASP A 445 -9.94 -24.77 -15.25
CA ASP A 445 -9.42 -23.61 -15.96
C ASP A 445 -10.50 -22.56 -16.18
N GLY A 446 -10.18 -21.32 -15.81
CA GLY A 446 -11.09 -20.20 -15.92
C GLY A 446 -12.09 -20.05 -14.79
N TYR A 447 -12.22 -21.05 -13.90
CA TYR A 447 -13.08 -20.94 -12.74
C TYR A 447 -12.39 -20.23 -11.58
N TYR A 448 -13.12 -19.31 -10.97
CA TYR A 448 -12.74 -18.59 -9.75
C TYR A 448 -13.85 -18.70 -8.72
N CYS A 449 -13.46 -18.69 -7.46
CA CYS A 449 -14.38 -18.61 -6.35
C CYS A 449 -13.97 -17.48 -5.39
N ILE A 450 -14.93 -16.66 -5.02
CA ILE A 450 -14.83 -15.64 -3.98
C ILE A 450 -15.78 -16.04 -2.87
N ILE A 451 -15.30 -15.98 -1.64
CA ILE A 451 -16.09 -16.21 -0.42
C ILE A 451 -16.25 -14.91 0.36
N THR A 452 -17.43 -14.70 0.92
CA THR A 452 -17.71 -13.49 1.67
C THR A 452 -18.68 -13.71 2.84
N SER A 453 -18.51 -12.92 3.90
CA SER A 453 -19.46 -12.81 5.00
C SER A 453 -20.67 -11.93 4.67
N GLU A 454 -20.64 -11.20 3.55
CA GLU A 454 -21.68 -10.27 3.13
C GLU A 454 -22.75 -11.04 2.33
N LEU A 455 -23.67 -11.68 3.05
CA LEU A 455 -24.62 -12.64 2.47
C LEU A 455 -25.56 -12.00 1.45
N ASP A 456 -26.02 -10.78 1.73
CA ASP A 456 -26.95 -10.03 0.90
C ASP A 456 -26.30 -9.19 -0.21
N MET A 457 -24.95 -9.16 -0.26
CA MET A 457 -24.22 -8.39 -1.27
C MET A 457 -24.44 -9.00 -2.66
N PRO A 458 -24.81 -8.21 -3.69
CA PRO A 458 -24.94 -8.69 -5.06
C PRO A 458 -23.63 -9.34 -5.57
N ASP A 459 -23.73 -10.43 -6.31
CA ASP A 459 -22.56 -11.19 -6.80
C ASP A 459 -21.61 -10.34 -7.62
N GLN A 460 -22.15 -9.48 -8.47
CA GLN A 460 -21.35 -8.56 -9.28
C GLN A 460 -20.54 -7.60 -8.37
N ARG A 461 -21.16 -7.11 -7.28
CA ARG A 461 -20.47 -6.22 -6.33
C ARG A 461 -19.35 -6.94 -5.57
N VAL A 462 -19.54 -8.21 -5.23
CA VAL A 462 -18.48 -9.05 -4.62
C VAL A 462 -17.28 -9.15 -5.57
N ILE A 463 -17.52 -9.39 -6.86
CA ILE A 463 -16.44 -9.47 -7.86
C ILE A 463 -15.74 -8.11 -8.04
N GLU A 464 -16.49 -7.01 -8.10
CA GLU A 464 -15.93 -5.66 -8.21
C GLU A 464 -15.00 -5.33 -7.04
N ILE A 465 -15.49 -5.57 -5.81
CA ILE A 465 -14.68 -5.37 -4.60
C ILE A 465 -13.42 -6.24 -4.67
N TYR A 466 -13.53 -7.52 -5.01
CA TYR A 466 -12.36 -8.39 -5.11
C TYR A 466 -11.36 -7.91 -6.18
N ARG A 467 -11.84 -7.41 -7.31
CA ARG A 467 -10.97 -6.85 -8.37
C ARG A 467 -10.16 -5.63 -7.92
N GLY A 468 -10.61 -4.90 -6.90
CA GLY A 468 -9.83 -3.81 -6.30
C GLY A 468 -8.49 -4.28 -5.69
N LEU A 469 -8.26 -5.59 -5.53
CA LEU A 469 -6.92 -6.12 -5.21
C LEU A 469 -5.86 -5.81 -6.30
N PHE A 470 -6.28 -5.55 -7.53
CA PHE A 470 -5.37 -5.10 -8.59
C PHE A 470 -4.65 -3.81 -8.18
N ASP A 471 -5.30 -2.91 -7.46
CA ASP A 471 -4.69 -1.64 -7.04
C ASP A 471 -3.56 -1.86 -6.00
N ILE A 472 -3.64 -2.89 -5.14
CA ILE A 472 -2.55 -3.20 -4.21
C ILE A 472 -1.37 -3.85 -4.95
N GLU A 473 -1.64 -4.69 -5.95
CA GLU A 473 -0.59 -5.23 -6.82
C GLU A 473 0.12 -4.11 -7.58
N ASP A 474 -0.63 -3.10 -8.07
CA ASP A 474 -0.07 -1.92 -8.72
C ASP A 474 0.75 -1.06 -7.75
N ASN A 475 0.31 -0.88 -6.49
CA ASN A 475 1.11 -0.24 -5.45
C ASN A 475 2.45 -0.97 -5.22
N PHE A 476 2.45 -2.30 -5.23
CA PHE A 476 3.69 -3.06 -5.15
C PHE A 476 4.56 -2.93 -6.41
N ARG A 477 3.95 -2.90 -7.60
CA ARG A 477 4.66 -2.66 -8.85
C ARG A 477 5.38 -1.32 -8.81
N ILE A 478 4.69 -0.22 -8.50
CA ILE A 478 5.27 1.12 -8.37
C ILE A 478 6.41 1.11 -7.34
N SER A 479 6.18 0.52 -6.17
CA SER A 479 7.20 0.44 -5.13
C SER A 479 8.45 -0.31 -5.58
N LYS A 480 8.31 -1.38 -6.36
CA LYS A 480 9.43 -2.23 -6.81
C LYS A 480 10.14 -1.69 -8.04
N SER A 481 9.40 -1.18 -9.01
CA SER A 481 9.92 -0.76 -10.32
C SER A 481 10.25 0.73 -10.36
N ASP A 482 9.30 1.58 -9.97
CA ASP A 482 9.44 3.02 -10.13
C ASP A 482 10.17 3.67 -8.95
N LEU A 483 9.92 3.18 -7.72
CA LEU A 483 10.56 3.65 -6.50
C LEU A 483 11.74 2.78 -6.04
N GLU A 484 12.05 1.69 -6.72
CA GLU A 484 13.16 0.78 -6.41
C GLU A 484 13.31 0.49 -4.90
N ILE A 485 12.21 0.09 -4.23
CA ILE A 485 12.25 -0.25 -2.81
C ILE A 485 13.25 -1.39 -2.51
N ARG A 486 13.60 -2.17 -3.53
CA ARG A 486 14.55 -3.28 -3.47
C ARG A 486 15.51 -3.27 -4.68
N PRO A 487 16.76 -3.74 -4.56
CA PRO A 487 17.38 -4.31 -3.35
C PRO A 487 17.54 -3.28 -2.23
N VAL A 488 17.52 -3.76 -0.97
CA VAL A 488 17.63 -2.90 0.21
C VAL A 488 19.08 -2.81 0.65
N TYR A 489 19.67 -1.62 0.59
CA TYR A 489 21.09 -1.37 0.87
C TYR A 489 21.41 -1.02 2.35
N VAL A 490 20.45 -1.17 3.24
CA VAL A 490 20.64 -0.96 4.69
C VAL A 490 20.41 -2.27 5.43
N SER A 491 21.26 -2.54 6.44
CA SER A 491 21.29 -3.84 7.13
C SER A 491 20.60 -3.85 8.49
N ARG A 492 20.64 -2.75 9.24
CA ARG A 492 20.05 -2.68 10.58
C ARG A 492 18.52 -2.64 10.50
N LYS A 493 17.84 -3.37 11.37
CA LYS A 493 16.37 -3.46 11.43
C LYS A 493 15.68 -2.09 11.48
N ASP A 494 16.19 -1.17 12.31
CA ASP A 494 15.68 0.20 12.40
C ASP A 494 15.84 0.96 11.07
N ARG A 495 16.98 0.82 10.39
CA ARG A 495 17.22 1.46 9.09
C ARG A 495 16.41 0.84 7.96
N ILE A 496 16.14 -0.46 8.02
CA ILE A 496 15.23 -1.14 7.08
C ILE A 496 13.82 -0.55 7.20
N ASN A 497 13.31 -0.41 8.44
CA ASN A 497 12.00 0.20 8.66
C ASN A 497 11.93 1.66 8.17
N ALA A 498 12.98 2.45 8.43
CA ALA A 498 13.07 3.83 7.94
C ALA A 498 13.11 3.90 6.40
N HIS A 499 13.82 2.96 5.74
CA HIS A 499 13.83 2.87 4.28
C HIS A 499 12.43 2.60 3.73
N VAL A 500 11.70 1.67 4.32
CA VAL A 500 10.33 1.37 3.92
C VAL A 500 9.39 2.54 4.19
N LEU A 501 9.57 3.27 5.30
CA LEU A 501 8.80 4.50 5.58
C LEU A 501 9.01 5.56 4.48
N ILE A 502 10.25 5.78 4.04
CA ILE A 502 10.55 6.72 2.96
C ILE A 502 9.84 6.29 1.67
N CYS A 503 9.90 4.99 1.31
CA CYS A 503 9.23 4.47 0.14
C CYS A 503 7.69 4.56 0.27
N PHE A 504 7.14 4.34 1.45
CA PHE A 504 5.71 4.48 1.73
C PHE A 504 5.23 5.93 1.57
N ILE A 505 5.96 6.91 2.09
CA ILE A 505 5.67 8.34 1.89
C ILE A 505 5.75 8.69 0.40
N SER A 506 6.77 8.20 -0.30
CA SER A 506 6.96 8.44 -1.74
C SER A 506 5.80 7.86 -2.56
N LEU A 507 5.37 6.63 -2.25
CA LEU A 507 4.22 5.99 -2.88
C LEU A 507 2.94 6.79 -2.65
N LEU A 508 2.69 7.22 -1.41
CA LEU A 508 1.53 8.06 -1.08
C LEU A 508 1.51 9.37 -1.87
N ILE A 509 2.65 10.03 -1.98
CA ILE A 509 2.74 11.27 -2.75
C ILE A 509 2.37 11.03 -4.22
N ILE A 510 2.90 9.97 -4.84
CA ILE A 510 2.55 9.63 -6.24
C ILE A 510 1.07 9.33 -6.39
N ARG A 511 0.47 8.53 -5.49
CA ARG A 511 -0.97 8.23 -5.51
C ARG A 511 -1.84 9.48 -5.33
N LEU A 512 -1.41 10.43 -4.50
CA LEU A 512 -2.12 11.69 -4.34
C LEU A 512 -1.98 12.62 -5.55
N ILE A 513 -0.86 12.59 -6.27
CA ILE A 513 -0.72 13.30 -7.54
C ILE A 513 -1.64 12.69 -8.60
N GLU A 514 -1.71 11.35 -8.72
CA GLU A 514 -2.69 10.67 -9.59
C GLU A 514 -4.12 11.11 -9.27
N LYS A 515 -4.51 11.06 -8.00
CA LYS A 515 -5.84 11.50 -7.56
C LYS A 515 -6.12 12.97 -7.91
N LYS A 516 -5.14 13.86 -7.74
CA LYS A 516 -5.27 15.29 -8.09
C LYS A 516 -5.34 15.56 -9.59
N THR A 517 -4.89 14.64 -10.40
CA THR A 517 -4.99 14.70 -11.87
C THR A 517 -6.18 13.90 -12.40
N ASP A 518 -7.13 13.51 -11.51
CA ASP A 518 -8.31 12.70 -11.83
C ASP A 518 -7.93 11.39 -12.55
N TYR A 519 -6.80 10.77 -12.16
CA TYR A 519 -6.25 9.53 -12.73
C TYR A 519 -6.02 9.59 -14.26
N LYS A 520 -5.80 10.80 -14.81
CA LYS A 520 -5.51 11.00 -16.25
C LYS A 520 -4.11 10.52 -16.65
N PHE A 521 -3.20 10.44 -15.70
CA PHE A 521 -1.82 10.05 -15.91
C PHE A 521 -1.45 8.87 -15.02
N THR A 522 -0.71 7.93 -15.57
CA THR A 522 -0.17 6.81 -14.79
C THR A 522 0.99 7.27 -13.90
N PRO A 523 1.31 6.53 -12.80
CA PRO A 523 2.49 6.81 -11.97
C PRO A 523 3.78 6.97 -12.76
N GLU A 524 4.02 6.12 -13.75
CA GLU A 524 5.17 6.17 -14.62
C GLU A 524 5.24 7.48 -15.44
N GLN A 525 4.11 7.91 -16.01
CA GLN A 525 4.02 9.18 -16.75
C GLN A 525 4.27 10.37 -15.82
N ILE A 526 3.71 10.36 -14.61
CA ILE A 526 3.93 11.39 -13.58
C ILE A 526 5.42 11.46 -13.25
N ILE A 527 6.03 10.34 -12.87
CA ILE A 527 7.44 10.29 -12.47
C ILE A 527 8.34 10.73 -13.64
N THR A 528 8.05 10.30 -14.85
CA THR A 528 8.81 10.69 -16.05
C THR A 528 8.73 12.20 -16.28
N CYS A 529 7.55 12.79 -16.18
CA CYS A 529 7.36 14.25 -16.28
C CYS A 529 8.12 15.00 -15.19
N LEU A 530 8.11 14.49 -13.93
CA LEU A 530 8.81 15.15 -12.82
C LEU A 530 10.34 15.02 -12.92
N LYS A 531 10.87 14.05 -13.65
CA LYS A 531 12.32 13.86 -13.89
C LYS A 531 12.87 14.81 -14.96
N SER A 532 12.04 15.24 -15.91
CA SER A 532 12.42 16.15 -17.00
C SER A 532 12.58 17.59 -16.52
#